data_00181672db6cc855fd56426eab24419b
#
_entry.id   00181672db6cc855fd56426eab24419b
#
_cell.length_a   1.000
_cell.length_b   1.000
_cell.length_c   1.000
_cell.angle_alpha   90.00
_cell.angle_beta   90.00
_cell.angle_gamma   90.00
#
_symmetry.space_group_name_H-M   'P 1'
#
loop_
_entity.id
_entity.type
_entity.pdbx_description
1 polymer ?
#
loop_
_entity_poly.entity_id
_entity_poly.type
_entity_poly.pdbx_seq_one_letter_code
_entity_poly.pdbx_strand_id
1 'polypeptide(L)' 'MQIESSRYRSMGIYDGDLLIIDRARPVHPNSLVVYESEGHFVLGRVFNIKQETVITGAITHVIHTVKES' A
#
# COMPACT_ATOMS: atom_id res chain seq x y z
N MET A 1 3.48 -8.28 -1.00
CA MET A 1 3.91 -7.33 -2.05
C MET A 1 5.20 -6.66 -1.62
N GLN A 2 6.18 -6.64 -2.47
CA GLN A 2 7.45 -5.95 -2.20
C GLN A 2 7.42 -4.54 -2.80
N ILE A 3 7.87 -3.56 -2.05
CA ILE A 3 7.96 -2.18 -2.52
C ILE A 3 9.30 -1.96 -3.22
N GLU A 4 9.24 -1.46 -4.44
CA GLU A 4 10.41 -1.12 -5.25
C GLU A 4 10.40 0.36 -5.62
N SER A 5 10.16 1.20 -4.63
CA SER A 5 10.04 2.64 -4.83
C SER A 5 10.29 3.39 -3.52
N SER A 6 10.82 4.59 -3.63
CA SER A 6 11.02 5.48 -2.48
C SER A 6 9.87 6.49 -2.31
N ARG A 7 8.83 6.41 -3.14
CA ARG A 7 7.76 7.43 -3.16
C ARG A 7 6.84 7.41 -1.94
N TYR A 8 6.88 6.34 -1.13
CA TYR A 8 5.98 6.18 0.02
C TYR A 8 6.68 6.43 1.37
N ARG A 9 7.83 7.07 1.37
CA ARG A 9 8.61 7.32 2.59
C ARG A 9 7.84 8.12 3.63
N SER A 10 7.05 9.09 3.20
CA SER A 10 6.22 9.88 4.11
C SER A 10 5.15 9.06 4.83
N MET A 11 4.84 7.87 4.33
CA MET A 11 3.90 6.93 4.93
C MET A 11 4.59 5.89 5.80
N GLY A 12 5.91 5.99 5.98
CA GLY A 12 6.69 4.99 6.71
C GLY A 12 6.96 3.71 5.92
N ILE A 13 6.81 3.76 4.61
CA ILE A 13 7.02 2.61 3.73
C ILE A 13 8.22 2.90 2.83
N TYR A 14 9.21 2.02 2.87
CA TYR A 14 10.50 2.22 2.21
C TYR A 14 10.74 1.20 1.12
N ASP A 15 11.63 1.56 0.19
CA ASP A 15 12.09 0.64 -0.83
C ASP A 15 12.64 -0.65 -0.20
N GLY A 16 12.19 -1.79 -0.70
CA GLY A 16 12.53 -3.11 -0.16
C GLY A 16 11.57 -3.66 0.88
N ASP A 17 10.64 -2.83 1.39
CA ASP A 17 9.67 -3.29 2.39
C ASP A 17 8.70 -4.31 1.80
N LEU A 18 8.22 -5.21 2.66
CA LEU A 18 7.17 -6.17 2.32
C LEU A 18 5.85 -5.73 2.93
N LEU A 19 4.81 -5.78 2.13
CA LEU A 19 3.44 -5.46 2.57
C LEU A 19 2.62 -6.74 2.69
N ILE A 20 1.91 -6.87 3.80
CA ILE A 20 0.90 -7.90 3.98
C ILE A 20 -0.45 -7.28 3.61
N ILE A 21 -1.14 -7.89 2.66
CA ILE A 21 -2.37 -7.36 2.09
C ILE A 21 -3.50 -8.35 2.34
N ASP A 22 -4.59 -7.88 2.94
CA ASP A 22 -5.80 -8.65 3.15
C ASP A 22 -6.88 -8.16 2.17
N ARG A 23 -7.26 -9.02 1.24
CA ARG A 23 -8.24 -8.68 0.20
C ARG A 23 -9.68 -8.70 0.69
N ALA A 24 -9.93 -9.39 1.79
CA ALA A 24 -11.28 -9.55 2.35
C ALA A 24 -11.60 -8.58 3.46
N ARG A 25 -10.61 -7.84 3.95
CA ARG A 25 -10.79 -6.95 5.08
C ARG A 25 -11.64 -5.75 4.72
N PRO A 26 -12.70 -5.44 5.49
CA PRO A 26 -13.46 -4.20 5.29
C PRO A 26 -12.54 -2.99 5.43
N VAL A 27 -12.76 -1.99 4.59
CA VAL A 27 -11.98 -0.75 4.61
C VAL A 27 -12.86 0.43 5.02
N HIS A 28 -12.23 1.44 5.59
CA HIS A 28 -12.86 2.71 5.95
C HIS A 28 -11.97 3.87 5.49
N PRO A 29 -12.43 5.13 5.60
CA PRO A 29 -11.71 6.26 4.98
C PRO A 29 -10.22 6.37 5.35
N ASN A 30 -9.85 5.99 6.57
CA ASN A 30 -8.46 6.06 7.03
C ASN A 30 -7.62 4.82 6.68
N SER A 31 -8.22 3.80 6.10
CA SER A 31 -7.49 2.57 5.78
C SER A 31 -6.42 2.83 4.71
N LEU A 32 -5.25 2.23 4.92
CA LEU A 32 -4.19 2.21 3.92
C LEU A 32 -4.42 0.99 3.02
N VAL A 33 -4.49 1.22 1.73
CA VAL A 33 -4.85 0.19 0.75
C VAL A 33 -3.92 0.20 -0.46
N VAL A 34 -3.96 -0.91 -1.19
CA VAL A 34 -3.37 -1.02 -2.53
C VAL A 34 -4.49 -0.97 -3.55
N TYR A 35 -4.33 -0.18 -4.58
CA TYR A 35 -5.28 -0.09 -5.68
C TYR A 35 -4.55 0.01 -7.01
N GLU A 36 -5.27 -0.26 -8.10
CA GLU A 36 -4.73 -0.11 -9.45
C GLU A 36 -5.06 1.28 -10.01
N SER A 37 -4.07 1.90 -10.64
CA SER A 37 -4.23 3.13 -11.39
C SER A 37 -3.34 3.05 -12.63
N GLU A 38 -3.96 3.16 -13.80
CA GLU A 38 -3.25 3.16 -15.09
C GLU A 38 -2.30 1.97 -15.27
N GLY A 39 -2.75 0.77 -14.83
CA GLY A 39 -1.96 -0.45 -14.97
C GLY A 39 -0.89 -0.64 -13.90
N HIS A 40 -0.83 0.24 -12.92
CA HIS A 40 0.13 0.16 -11.82
C HIS A 40 -0.55 -0.02 -10.48
N PHE A 41 0.13 -0.68 -9.55
CA PHE A 41 -0.31 -0.72 -8.16
C PHE A 41 0.19 0.51 -7.42
N VAL A 42 -0.73 1.15 -6.71
CA VAL A 42 -0.47 2.38 -5.95
C VAL A 42 -0.98 2.20 -4.54
N LEU A 43 -0.28 2.79 -3.57
CA LEU A 43 -0.67 2.80 -2.17
C LEU A 43 -1.27 4.15 -1.81
N GLY A 44 -2.30 4.13 -0.98
CA GLY A 44 -2.89 5.37 -0.48
C GLY A 44 -3.96 5.13 0.56
N ARG A 45 -4.42 6.20 1.19
CA ARG A 45 -5.56 6.17 2.11
C ARG A 45 -6.85 6.22 1.28
N VAL A 46 -7.87 5.49 1.74
CA VAL A 46 -9.14 5.41 1.02
C VAL A 46 -9.72 6.80 0.75
N PHE A 47 -9.62 7.73 1.70
CA PHE A 47 -10.18 9.08 1.54
C PHE A 47 -9.53 9.90 0.41
N ASN A 48 -8.33 9.51 -0.04
CA ASN A 48 -7.63 10.18 -1.14
C ASN A 48 -7.86 9.52 -2.50
N ILE A 49 -8.65 8.46 -2.55
CA ILE A 49 -8.85 7.66 -3.75
C ILE A 49 -10.21 8.01 -4.36
N LYS A 50 -10.28 8.08 -5.70
CA LYS A 50 -11.55 8.29 -6.40
C LYS A 50 -12.52 7.15 -6.12
N GLN A 51 -13.80 7.46 -5.95
CA GLN A 51 -14.84 6.51 -5.56
C GLN A 51 -14.95 5.29 -6.47
N GLU A 52 -14.67 5.43 -7.74
CA GLU A 52 -14.79 4.36 -8.73
C GLU A 52 -13.56 3.47 -8.83
N THR A 53 -12.56 3.72 -8.00
CA THR A 53 -11.31 2.96 -8.03
C THR A 53 -11.51 1.57 -7.41
N VAL A 54 -11.00 0.55 -8.09
CA VAL A 54 -11.00 -0.81 -7.56
C VAL A 54 -9.86 -0.96 -6.57
N ILE A 55 -10.20 -1.28 -5.32
CA ILE A 55 -9.22 -1.51 -4.26
C ILE A 55 -8.83 -2.99 -4.28
N THR A 56 -7.54 -3.26 -4.39
CA THR A 56 -7.01 -4.62 -4.39
C THR A 56 -7.08 -5.25 -3.01
N GLY A 57 -6.72 -4.49 -1.98
CA GLY A 57 -6.80 -4.97 -0.61
C GLY A 57 -6.29 -3.97 0.41
N ALA A 58 -6.54 -4.26 1.68
CA ALA A 58 -6.06 -3.44 2.80
C ALA A 58 -4.66 -3.87 3.20
N ILE A 59 -3.79 -2.89 3.46
CA ILE A 59 -2.45 -3.17 3.99
C ILE A 59 -2.59 -3.32 5.49
N THR A 60 -2.25 -4.50 6.00
CA THR A 60 -2.35 -4.81 7.42
C THR A 60 -1.02 -4.69 8.15
N HIS A 61 0.08 -4.95 7.46
CA HIS A 61 1.42 -4.94 8.04
C HIS A 61 2.44 -4.45 7.03
N VAL A 62 3.46 -3.77 7.52
CA VAL A 62 4.64 -3.39 6.76
C VAL A 62 5.84 -4.03 7.43
N ILE A 63 6.60 -4.82 6.69
CA ILE A 63 7.79 -5.49 7.19
C ILE A 63 9.01 -4.83 6.59
N HIS A 64 9.80 -4.18 7.44
CA HIS A 64 11.03 -3.53 7.01
C HIS A 64 12.17 -4.55 6.88
N THR A 65 12.93 -4.43 5.82
CA THR A 65 14.12 -5.25 5.61
C THR A 65 15.34 -4.46 6.05
N VAL A 66 16.13 -5.04 6.94
CA VAL A 66 17.43 -4.47 7.32
C VAL A 66 18.41 -4.81 6.22
N LYS A 67 18.98 -3.79 5.59
CA LYS A 67 20.02 -3.99 4.58
C LYS A 67 21.38 -4.09 5.28
N GLU A 68 22.06 -5.22 5.11
CA GLU A 68 23.44 -5.34 5.50
C GLU A 68 24.32 -4.69 4.42
N SER A 69 25.18 -3.83 4.86
CA SER A 69 26.13 -3.16 3.96
C SER A 69 27.36 -4.04 3.73
#